data_b3b8ed8a0013a2ce6327ebc2d27dc7f9
#
_entry.id   b3b8ed8a0013a2ce6327ebc2d27dc7f9
#
_cell.length_a   1.000
_cell.length_b   1.000
_cell.length_c   1.000
_cell.angle_alpha   90.00
_cell.angle_beta   90.00
_cell.angle_gamma   90.00
#
_symmetry.space_group_name_H-M   'P 1'
#
loop_
_entity.id
_entity.type
_entity.pdbx_description
1 polymer ?
#
loop_
_entity_poly.entity_id
_entity_poly.type
_entity_poly.pdbx_seq_one_letter_code
_entity_poly.pdbx_strand_id
1 'polypeptide(L)'
;WYLCPIWPFALYAIYAWHRVIHRTHILLSIIALVFPLLFLFIFGTAPEYTLTAMVVPTAILASFGIASLKTHSLKNILDWFSATIFSLATIGLWSYFIAWTTGFPPKMAASLHRLAPNTVPWVEPSLLVCTALVTAIWFAIVIWRLRRRPKALWRGPWLAALGITLIWTVGTALFSQMLDEDRSHTTAAREVAGKLRIFGYLPGDCVRSDGLPLSLKGLVAYSGIRFSDSTDCRYTVSRIGPGEPIPADKIGIPTSYHRGSEFYVIRPGDASPINSGTELNSNNNRKSEK
;
A
#
# COMPACT_ATOMS: atom_id res chain seq x y z
N TRP A 1 8.11 13.07 0.37
CA TRP A 1 7.31 12.48 1.46
C TRP A 1 7.77 11.06 1.78
N TYR A 2 8.05 10.20 0.78
CA TYR A 2 8.41 8.78 0.98
C TYR A 2 9.62 8.58 1.92
N LEU A 3 10.63 9.46 1.85
CA LEU A 3 11.84 9.41 2.67
C LEU A 3 11.77 10.32 3.91
N CYS A 4 10.63 10.95 4.19
CA CYS A 4 10.45 11.75 5.39
C CYS A 4 10.31 10.82 6.63
N PRO A 5 10.94 11.12 7.76
CA PRO A 5 11.78 12.28 8.11
C PRO A 5 13.28 12.08 7.93
N ILE A 6 13.73 11.07 7.19
CA ILE A 6 15.15 10.65 7.13
C ILE A 6 15.99 11.60 6.25
N TRP A 7 15.44 12.08 5.12
CA TRP A 7 16.16 12.86 4.14
C TRP A 7 16.79 14.19 4.65
N PRO A 8 16.18 14.94 5.60
CA PRO A 8 16.83 16.16 6.11
C PRO A 8 18.14 15.86 6.84
N PHE A 9 18.18 14.75 7.59
CA PHE A 9 19.40 14.32 8.28
C PHE A 9 20.46 13.81 7.31
N ALA A 10 20.05 13.18 6.20
CA ALA A 10 20.99 12.79 5.14
C ALA A 10 21.62 14.00 4.44
N LEU A 11 20.84 15.04 4.14
CA LEU A 11 21.36 16.29 3.59
C LEU A 11 22.29 17.00 4.58
N TYR A 12 21.90 17.03 5.86
CA TYR A 12 22.76 17.57 6.90
C TYR A 12 24.07 16.79 7.02
N ALA A 13 24.06 15.47 6.86
CA ALA A 13 25.27 14.67 6.82
C ALA A 13 26.21 15.10 5.69
N ILE A 14 25.68 15.22 4.47
CA ILE A 14 26.47 15.66 3.30
C ILE A 14 27.08 17.04 3.56
N TYR A 15 26.32 17.97 4.12
CA TYR A 15 26.81 19.29 4.50
C TYR A 15 27.88 19.22 5.59
N ALA A 16 27.64 18.49 6.67
CA ALA A 16 28.55 18.40 7.81
C ALA A 16 29.89 17.71 7.45
N TRP A 17 29.83 16.74 6.53
CA TRP A 17 30.97 15.91 6.13
C TRP A 17 31.55 16.29 4.75
N HIS A 18 31.19 17.43 4.17
CA HIS A 18 31.63 17.85 2.84
C HIS A 18 33.16 17.85 2.65
N ARG A 19 33.93 18.14 3.71
CA ARG A 19 35.39 18.12 3.67
C ARG A 19 36.00 16.70 3.64
N VAL A 20 35.22 15.68 3.96
CA VAL A 20 35.68 14.26 4.12
C VAL A 20 34.87 13.33 3.23
N ILE A 21 34.25 13.88 2.18
CA ILE A 21 33.34 13.18 1.27
C ILE A 21 34.01 12.00 0.54
N HIS A 22 35.33 12.07 0.35
CA HIS A 22 36.13 11.00 -0.28
C HIS A 22 36.37 9.79 0.61
N ARG A 23 35.91 9.79 1.84
CA ARG A 23 35.91 8.56 2.66
C ARG A 23 34.96 7.54 2.06
N THR A 24 35.46 6.31 1.83
CA THR A 24 34.78 5.23 1.10
C THR A 24 33.33 4.99 1.57
N HIS A 25 33.09 4.99 2.87
CA HIS A 25 31.77 4.74 3.43
C HIS A 25 30.74 5.87 3.18
N ILE A 26 31.21 7.12 3.10
CA ILE A 26 30.36 8.28 2.79
C ILE A 26 30.14 8.35 1.28
N LEU A 27 31.21 8.23 0.50
CA LEU A 27 31.18 8.28 -0.96
C LEU A 27 30.28 7.17 -1.53
N LEU A 28 30.42 5.94 -1.03
CA LEU A 28 29.59 4.80 -1.45
C LEU A 28 28.09 5.06 -1.20
N SER A 29 27.76 5.60 -0.03
CA SER A 29 26.36 5.91 0.30
C SER A 29 25.80 7.03 -0.56
N ILE A 30 26.61 8.03 -0.92
CA ILE A 30 26.22 9.11 -1.84
C ILE A 30 26.02 8.56 -3.25
N ILE A 31 26.94 7.75 -3.76
CA ILE A 31 26.80 7.14 -5.09
C ILE A 31 25.57 6.26 -5.14
N ALA A 32 25.34 5.42 -4.13
CA ALA A 32 24.17 4.56 -4.02
C ALA A 32 22.83 5.35 -3.94
N LEU A 33 22.85 6.59 -3.46
CA LEU A 33 21.70 7.48 -3.46
C LEU A 33 21.53 8.20 -4.81
N VAL A 34 22.62 8.69 -5.37
CA VAL A 34 22.59 9.48 -6.61
C VAL A 34 22.19 8.62 -7.81
N PHE A 35 22.63 7.36 -7.86
CA PHE A 35 22.35 6.47 -8.99
C PHE A 35 20.84 6.26 -9.24
N PRO A 36 20.00 5.82 -8.26
CA PRO A 36 18.57 5.68 -8.47
C PRO A 36 17.87 7.04 -8.66
N LEU A 37 18.41 8.13 -8.11
CA LEU A 37 17.89 9.48 -8.30
C LEU A 37 18.09 9.94 -9.76
N LEU A 38 19.25 9.66 -10.32
CA LEU A 38 19.59 9.96 -11.72
C LEU A 38 18.73 9.12 -12.68
N PHE A 39 18.51 7.85 -12.33
CA PHE A 39 17.62 6.96 -13.08
C PHE A 39 16.18 7.51 -13.10
N LEU A 40 15.68 7.95 -11.96
CA LEU A 40 14.37 8.60 -11.84
C LEU A 40 14.25 9.84 -12.71
N PHE A 41 15.32 10.67 -12.73
CA PHE A 41 15.33 11.91 -13.50
C PHE A 41 15.35 11.66 -15.01
N ILE A 42 16.07 10.63 -15.47
CA ILE A 42 16.21 10.30 -16.90
C ILE A 42 14.91 9.65 -17.44
N PHE A 43 14.32 8.73 -16.71
CA PHE A 43 13.19 7.93 -17.20
C PHE A 43 11.83 8.50 -16.83
N GLY A 44 11.74 9.51 -15.96
CA GLY A 44 10.49 10.23 -15.62
C GLY A 44 9.44 9.42 -14.89
N THR A 45 9.51 8.10 -14.91
CA THR A 45 8.61 7.17 -14.22
C THR A 45 9.43 6.29 -13.28
N ALA A 46 9.18 6.43 -11.98
CA ALA A 46 9.82 5.56 -10.99
C ALA A 46 8.88 4.44 -10.60
N PRO A 47 9.19 3.22 -10.93
CA PRO A 47 8.54 2.10 -10.27
C PRO A 47 8.85 2.14 -8.77
N GLU A 48 7.88 1.73 -7.94
CA GLU A 48 7.96 1.83 -6.47
C GLU A 48 9.23 1.20 -5.87
N TYR A 49 9.77 0.15 -6.50
CA TYR A 49 11.03 -0.49 -6.07
C TYR A 49 12.26 0.43 -6.21
N THR A 50 12.27 1.38 -7.13
CA THR A 50 13.37 2.35 -7.26
C THR A 50 13.42 3.29 -6.06
N LEU A 51 12.25 3.72 -5.56
CA LEU A 51 12.15 4.53 -4.35
C LEU A 51 12.59 3.73 -3.11
N THR A 52 12.27 2.45 -3.06
CA THR A 52 12.68 1.56 -1.97
C THR A 52 14.21 1.40 -1.92
N ALA A 53 14.87 1.34 -3.06
CA ALA A 53 16.34 1.28 -3.13
C ALA A 53 17.04 2.51 -2.53
N MET A 54 16.37 3.68 -2.52
CA MET A 54 16.91 4.91 -1.92
C MET A 54 16.86 4.92 -0.39
N VAL A 55 16.04 4.09 0.24
CA VAL A 55 15.84 4.09 1.70
C VAL A 55 17.13 3.76 2.44
N VAL A 56 17.83 2.71 2.02
CA VAL A 56 19.05 2.23 2.70
C VAL A 56 20.17 3.25 2.67
N PRO A 57 20.60 3.78 1.51
CA PRO A 57 21.68 4.78 1.47
C PRO A 57 21.29 6.08 2.19
N THR A 58 20.01 6.50 2.10
CA THR A 58 19.53 7.67 2.83
C THR A 58 19.60 7.45 4.35
N ALA A 59 19.21 6.26 4.85
CA ALA A 59 19.27 5.92 6.26
C ALA A 59 20.72 5.89 6.77
N ILE A 60 21.67 5.36 5.99
CA ILE A 60 23.08 5.36 6.34
C ILE A 60 23.60 6.79 6.44
N LEU A 61 23.34 7.64 5.44
CA LEU A 61 23.74 9.05 5.47
C LEU A 61 23.10 9.78 6.66
N ALA A 62 21.81 9.58 6.91
CA ALA A 62 21.12 10.17 8.04
C ALA A 62 21.73 9.78 9.39
N SER A 63 22.20 8.54 9.54
CA SER A 63 22.88 8.09 10.77
C SER A 63 24.16 8.89 11.04
N PHE A 64 24.96 9.19 10.00
CA PHE A 64 26.12 10.07 10.11
C PHE A 64 25.71 11.51 10.44
N GLY A 65 24.61 12.00 9.85
CA GLY A 65 24.06 13.32 10.15
C GLY A 65 23.68 13.45 11.63
N ILE A 66 22.95 12.48 12.13
CA ILE A 66 22.53 12.43 13.52
C ILE A 66 23.70 12.33 14.48
N ALA A 67 24.71 11.49 14.16
CA ALA A 67 25.92 11.35 14.97
C ALA A 67 26.72 12.66 15.06
N SER A 68 26.71 13.47 13.99
CA SER A 68 27.42 14.74 13.92
C SER A 68 26.68 15.91 14.60
N LEU A 69 25.45 15.73 15.07
CA LEU A 69 24.71 16.74 15.84
C LEU A 69 25.42 17.03 17.17
N LYS A 70 26.20 18.10 17.22
CA LYS A 70 26.98 18.50 18.41
C LYS A 70 26.13 19.15 19.48
N THR A 71 25.04 19.80 19.11
CA THR A 71 24.22 20.63 20.02
C THR A 71 23.32 19.77 20.88
N HIS A 72 23.59 19.75 22.18
CA HIS A 72 22.79 19.06 23.20
C HIS A 72 21.31 19.49 23.18
N SER A 73 21.04 20.76 22.86
CA SER A 73 19.69 21.33 22.75
C SER A 73 18.87 20.65 21.63
N LEU A 74 19.44 20.48 20.43
CA LEU A 74 18.77 19.85 19.30
C LEU A 74 18.41 18.37 19.60
N LYS A 75 19.30 17.65 20.28
CA LYS A 75 19.03 16.26 20.67
C LYS A 75 17.89 16.18 21.69
N ASN A 76 17.81 17.15 22.60
CA ASN A 76 16.76 17.21 23.61
C ASN A 76 15.41 17.59 22.99
N ILE A 77 15.40 18.52 22.04
CA ILE A 77 14.20 18.89 21.28
C ILE A 77 13.69 17.70 20.49
N LEU A 78 14.56 17.00 19.77
CA LEU A 78 14.20 15.83 18.98
C LEU A 78 13.61 14.71 19.85
N ASP A 79 14.19 14.49 21.02
CA ASP A 79 13.73 13.51 22.01
C ASP A 79 12.31 13.82 22.52
N TRP A 80 12.10 15.07 22.92
CA TRP A 80 10.82 15.52 23.44
C TRP A 80 9.73 15.54 22.37
N PHE A 81 10.08 16.03 21.19
CA PHE A 81 9.22 16.05 20.02
C PHE A 81 8.78 14.65 19.61
N SER A 82 9.74 13.70 19.56
CA SER A 82 9.43 12.30 19.22
C SER A 82 8.51 11.68 20.25
N ALA A 83 8.80 11.83 21.56
CA ALA A 83 7.94 11.31 22.62
C ALA A 83 6.51 11.85 22.50
N THR A 84 6.35 13.16 22.27
CA THR A 84 5.03 13.81 22.19
C THR A 84 4.27 13.40 20.94
N ILE A 85 4.89 13.54 19.75
CA ILE A 85 4.23 13.27 18.47
C ILE A 85 3.79 11.82 18.35
N PHE A 86 4.68 10.88 18.66
CA PHE A 86 4.33 9.46 18.52
C PHE A 86 3.33 8.99 19.57
N SER A 87 3.35 9.56 20.78
CA SER A 87 2.30 9.30 21.78
C SER A 87 0.95 9.82 21.33
N LEU A 88 0.87 11.06 20.83
CA LEU A 88 -0.37 11.64 20.32
C LEU A 88 -0.89 10.87 19.10
N ALA A 89 0.00 10.50 18.18
CA ALA A 89 -0.37 9.70 17.01
C ALA A 89 -0.90 8.31 17.41
N THR A 90 -0.28 7.66 18.39
CA THR A 90 -0.76 6.37 18.91
C THR A 90 -2.13 6.50 19.56
N ILE A 91 -2.35 7.52 20.39
CA ILE A 91 -3.67 7.83 20.97
C ILE A 91 -4.69 8.09 19.86
N GLY A 92 -4.30 8.83 18.82
CA GLY A 92 -5.13 9.08 17.65
C GLY A 92 -5.54 7.78 16.94
N LEU A 93 -4.59 6.87 16.66
CA LEU A 93 -4.88 5.58 16.02
C LEU A 93 -5.87 4.75 16.86
N TRP A 94 -5.67 4.66 18.17
CA TRP A 94 -6.60 3.97 19.05
C TRP A 94 -7.98 4.65 19.09
N SER A 95 -8.03 5.99 19.09
CA SER A 95 -9.29 6.72 19.05
C SER A 95 -10.06 6.45 17.76
N TYR A 96 -9.38 6.41 16.61
CA TYR A 96 -9.98 6.05 15.35
C TYR A 96 -10.46 4.60 15.33
N PHE A 97 -9.69 3.68 15.87
CA PHE A 97 -10.08 2.27 15.97
C PHE A 97 -11.33 2.08 16.85
N ILE A 98 -11.37 2.75 18.02
CA ILE A 98 -12.55 2.74 18.91
C ILE A 98 -13.75 3.36 18.18
N ALA A 99 -13.58 4.47 17.48
CA ALA A 99 -14.64 5.10 16.71
C ALA A 99 -15.17 4.16 15.61
N TRP A 100 -14.29 3.40 14.96
CA TRP A 100 -14.68 2.43 13.93
C TRP A 100 -15.48 1.26 14.50
N THR A 101 -15.08 0.74 15.66
CA THR A 101 -15.75 -0.41 16.30
C THR A 101 -17.03 -0.04 17.04
N THR A 102 -17.08 1.13 17.68
CA THR A 102 -18.22 1.56 18.53
C THR A 102 -19.18 2.54 17.85
N GLY A 103 -18.77 3.14 16.73
CA GLY A 103 -19.52 4.20 16.07
C GLY A 103 -19.43 5.58 16.76
N PHE A 104 -18.69 5.71 17.86
CA PHE A 104 -18.53 6.96 18.61
C PHE A 104 -17.04 7.38 18.69
N PRO A 105 -16.68 8.64 18.35
CA PRO A 105 -17.51 9.78 17.89
C PRO A 105 -18.01 9.64 16.43
N PRO A 106 -19.23 10.09 16.12
CA PRO A 106 -19.86 9.81 14.82
C PRO A 106 -19.10 10.43 13.63
N LYS A 107 -18.44 11.57 13.80
CA LYS A 107 -17.63 12.19 12.73
C LYS A 107 -16.42 11.34 12.33
N MET A 108 -15.74 10.73 13.30
CA MET A 108 -14.59 9.87 13.05
C MET A 108 -15.03 8.55 12.40
N ALA A 109 -16.10 7.94 12.92
CA ALA A 109 -16.69 6.74 12.35
C ALA A 109 -17.13 6.95 10.90
N ALA A 110 -17.84 8.06 10.62
CA ALA A 110 -18.26 8.41 9.26
C ALA A 110 -17.08 8.60 8.29
N SER A 111 -15.96 9.13 8.77
CA SER A 111 -14.76 9.26 7.94
C SER A 111 -14.19 7.91 7.53
N LEU A 112 -14.15 6.95 8.45
CA LEU A 112 -13.67 5.59 8.18
C LEU A 112 -14.62 4.81 7.28
N HIS A 113 -15.93 4.92 7.48
CA HIS A 113 -16.93 4.31 6.59
C HIS A 113 -16.87 4.85 5.15
N ARG A 114 -16.45 6.09 4.96
CA ARG A 114 -16.20 6.61 3.60
C ARG A 114 -14.96 6.03 2.96
N LEU A 115 -13.96 5.70 3.77
CA LEU A 115 -12.70 5.11 3.28
C LEU A 115 -12.86 3.64 2.92
N ALA A 116 -13.61 2.88 3.71
CA ALA A 116 -13.81 1.44 3.52
C ALA A 116 -15.27 1.06 3.84
N PRO A 117 -16.21 1.28 2.90
CA PRO A 117 -17.65 1.10 3.15
C PRO A 117 -18.05 -0.35 3.38
N ASN A 118 -17.30 -1.30 2.86
CA ASN A 118 -17.61 -2.73 2.90
C ASN A 118 -16.87 -3.49 4.01
N THR A 119 -15.93 -2.83 4.72
CA THR A 119 -15.17 -3.50 5.78
C THR A 119 -15.94 -3.58 7.09
N VAL A 120 -15.95 -4.76 7.67
CA VAL A 120 -16.47 -4.99 9.03
C VAL A 120 -15.31 -4.79 10.02
N PRO A 121 -15.49 -3.98 11.08
CA PRO A 121 -14.43 -3.76 12.07
C PRO A 121 -14.19 -5.03 12.89
N TRP A 122 -13.30 -5.88 12.42
CA TRP A 122 -12.90 -7.08 13.13
C TRP A 122 -11.37 -7.20 13.13
N VAL A 123 -10.81 -7.40 14.31
CA VAL A 123 -9.39 -7.68 14.49
C VAL A 123 -9.26 -8.94 15.31
N GLU A 124 -8.36 -9.81 14.91
CA GLU A 124 -8.09 -11.04 15.67
C GLU A 124 -7.67 -10.71 17.11
N PRO A 125 -8.30 -11.35 18.14
CA PRO A 125 -8.05 -11.02 19.54
C PRO A 125 -6.55 -11.12 19.93
N SER A 126 -5.82 -12.08 19.39
CA SER A 126 -4.39 -12.23 19.59
C SER A 126 -3.59 -11.01 19.12
N LEU A 127 -3.93 -10.51 17.92
CA LEU A 127 -3.29 -9.34 17.32
C LEU A 127 -3.64 -8.07 18.11
N LEU A 128 -4.88 -7.94 18.59
CA LEU A 128 -5.30 -6.82 19.43
C LEU A 128 -4.51 -6.77 20.75
N VAL A 129 -4.37 -7.93 21.42
CA VAL A 129 -3.58 -8.05 22.66
C VAL A 129 -2.11 -7.69 22.40
N CYS A 130 -1.49 -8.22 21.34
CA CYS A 130 -0.12 -7.87 20.98
C CYS A 130 0.06 -6.36 20.73
N THR A 131 -0.89 -5.76 20.02
CA THR A 131 -0.87 -4.31 19.73
C THR A 131 -1.01 -3.47 21.00
N ALA A 132 -1.90 -3.89 21.92
CA ALA A 132 -2.04 -3.25 23.22
C ALA A 132 -0.76 -3.37 24.07
N LEU A 133 -0.12 -4.54 24.07
CA LEU A 133 1.17 -4.75 24.77
C LEU A 133 2.28 -3.85 24.20
N VAL A 134 2.43 -3.79 22.88
CA VAL A 134 3.42 -2.92 22.23
C VAL A 134 3.16 -1.45 22.59
N THR A 135 1.90 -1.04 22.60
CA THR A 135 1.49 0.31 23.01
C THR A 135 1.83 0.58 24.49
N ALA A 136 1.56 -0.38 25.39
CA ALA A 136 1.87 -0.26 26.80
C ALA A 136 3.39 -0.17 27.04
N ILE A 137 4.19 -0.97 26.32
CA ILE A 137 5.66 -0.90 26.37
C ILE A 137 6.15 0.49 25.93
N TRP A 138 5.58 1.06 24.87
CA TRP A 138 5.91 2.41 24.44
C TRP A 138 5.69 3.45 25.53
N PHE A 139 4.50 3.47 26.13
CA PHE A 139 4.21 4.41 27.21
C PHE A 139 5.09 4.17 28.44
N ALA A 140 5.41 2.91 28.78
CA ALA A 140 6.34 2.58 29.84
C ALA A 140 7.75 3.15 29.56
N ILE A 141 8.24 3.03 28.31
CA ILE A 141 9.53 3.60 27.88
C ILE A 141 9.50 5.13 27.98
N VAL A 142 8.43 5.77 27.51
CA VAL A 142 8.29 7.24 27.58
C VAL A 142 8.28 7.72 29.04
N ILE A 143 7.48 7.07 29.91
CA ILE A 143 7.41 7.40 31.35
C ILE A 143 8.76 7.17 32.04
N TRP A 144 9.38 6.01 31.81
CA TRP A 144 10.71 5.71 32.36
C TRP A 144 11.73 6.77 31.94
N ARG A 145 11.66 7.18 30.69
CA ARG A 145 12.53 8.19 30.13
C ARG A 145 12.33 9.57 30.75
N LEU A 146 11.08 10.01 30.93
CA LEU A 146 10.75 11.29 31.57
C LEU A 146 11.27 11.31 33.03
N ARG A 147 11.17 10.16 33.72
CA ARG A 147 11.61 10.07 35.14
C ARG A 147 13.13 10.04 35.29
N ARG A 148 13.83 9.25 34.46
CA ARG A 148 15.27 8.98 34.69
C ARG A 148 16.22 9.87 33.87
N ARG A 149 15.78 10.55 32.82
CA ARG A 149 16.57 11.45 31.96
C ARG A 149 17.99 10.94 31.64
N PRO A 150 18.19 9.72 31.14
CA PRO A 150 19.51 9.14 30.93
C PRO A 150 20.33 9.97 29.94
N LYS A 151 21.63 10.18 30.23
CA LYS A 151 22.56 10.91 29.35
C LYS A 151 23.14 9.98 28.29
N ALA A 152 22.36 9.60 27.27
CA ALA A 152 22.82 8.73 26.18
C ALA A 152 23.05 9.53 24.87
N LEU A 153 24.07 9.15 24.09
CA LEU A 153 24.44 9.80 22.84
C LEU A 153 23.33 9.71 21.77
N TRP A 154 22.68 8.57 21.67
CA TRP A 154 21.62 8.25 20.70
C TRP A 154 20.20 8.52 21.20
N ARG A 155 20.08 9.42 22.08
CA ARG A 155 18.87 9.69 22.85
C ARG A 155 17.62 9.95 22.00
N GLY A 156 17.62 11.00 21.19
CA GLY A 156 16.47 11.37 20.37
C GLY A 156 16.19 10.41 19.20
N PRO A 157 17.21 10.06 18.42
CA PRO A 157 17.07 9.17 17.26
C PRO A 157 16.50 7.80 17.58
N TRP A 158 16.90 7.20 18.71
CA TRP A 158 16.40 5.91 19.13
C TRP A 158 14.90 5.95 19.44
N LEU A 159 14.45 6.99 20.14
CA LEU A 159 13.04 7.17 20.46
C LEU A 159 12.21 7.48 19.21
N ALA A 160 12.76 8.23 18.25
CA ALA A 160 12.13 8.48 16.96
C ALA A 160 11.97 7.19 16.14
N ALA A 161 13.02 6.37 16.08
CA ALA A 161 12.95 5.08 15.37
C ALA A 161 11.91 4.14 15.98
N LEU A 162 11.90 3.99 17.30
CA LEU A 162 10.88 3.21 18.00
C LEU A 162 9.46 3.76 17.80
N GLY A 163 9.30 5.09 17.81
CA GLY A 163 8.01 5.73 17.58
C GLY A 163 7.47 5.48 16.17
N ILE A 164 8.32 5.56 15.13
CA ILE A 164 7.93 5.24 13.75
C ILE A 164 7.51 3.76 13.65
N THR A 165 8.31 2.86 14.22
CA THR A 165 7.99 1.42 14.24
C THR A 165 6.67 1.16 14.96
N LEU A 166 6.42 1.83 16.09
CA LEU A 166 5.17 1.73 16.83
C LEU A 166 3.97 2.15 15.99
N ILE A 167 4.02 3.35 15.38
CA ILE A 167 2.92 3.87 14.56
C ILE A 167 2.63 2.93 13.40
N TRP A 168 3.68 2.42 12.73
CA TRP A 168 3.52 1.47 11.66
C TRP A 168 2.90 0.16 12.13
N THR A 169 3.41 -0.41 13.22
CA THR A 169 2.89 -1.66 13.78
C THR A 169 1.45 -1.53 14.27
N VAL A 170 1.14 -0.48 15.03
CA VAL A 170 -0.22 -0.22 15.53
C VAL A 170 -1.18 0.08 14.38
N GLY A 171 -0.76 0.92 13.43
CA GLY A 171 -1.57 1.29 12.27
C GLY A 171 -1.90 0.09 11.40
N THR A 172 -0.91 -0.72 11.04
CA THR A 172 -1.13 -1.92 10.22
C THR A 172 -1.92 -2.99 10.96
N ALA A 173 -1.69 -3.20 12.25
CA ALA A 173 -2.41 -4.21 13.03
C ALA A 173 -3.90 -3.87 13.21
N LEU A 174 -4.22 -2.61 13.55
CA LEU A 174 -5.61 -2.18 13.80
C LEU A 174 -6.41 -1.99 12.53
N PHE A 175 -5.77 -1.58 11.43
CA PHE A 175 -6.44 -1.23 10.17
C PHE A 175 -6.07 -2.15 9.02
N SER A 176 -5.56 -3.37 9.29
CA SER A 176 -5.12 -4.33 8.27
C SER A 176 -6.22 -4.64 7.24
N GLN A 177 -7.45 -4.85 7.67
CA GLN A 177 -8.57 -5.15 6.78
C GLN A 177 -8.92 -3.97 5.87
N MET A 178 -8.92 -2.76 6.44
CA MET A 178 -9.16 -1.53 5.68
C MET A 178 -8.05 -1.27 4.66
N LEU A 179 -6.79 -1.50 5.06
CA LEU A 179 -5.64 -1.41 4.17
C LEU A 179 -5.67 -2.47 3.07
N ASP A 180 -6.13 -3.69 3.40
CA ASP A 180 -6.28 -4.76 2.42
C ASP A 180 -7.38 -4.41 1.39
N GLU A 181 -8.52 -3.89 1.82
CA GLU A 181 -9.57 -3.45 0.91
C GLU A 181 -9.12 -2.31 -0.01
N ASP A 182 -8.41 -1.31 0.53
CA ASP A 182 -7.96 -0.13 -0.23
C ASP A 182 -6.76 -0.41 -1.15
N ARG A 183 -5.88 -1.34 -0.76
CA ARG A 183 -4.58 -1.56 -1.44
C ARG A 183 -4.42 -2.91 -2.10
N SER A 184 -5.19 -3.90 -1.71
CA SER A 184 -5.07 -5.26 -2.20
C SER A 184 -5.91 -5.48 -3.44
N HIS A 185 -5.31 -6.12 -4.43
CA HIS A 185 -6.04 -6.63 -5.58
C HIS A 185 -6.64 -8.02 -5.35
N THR A 186 -6.66 -8.52 -4.11
CA THR A 186 -7.08 -9.89 -3.78
C THR A 186 -8.54 -10.14 -4.14
N THR A 187 -9.42 -9.21 -3.77
CA THR A 187 -10.86 -9.29 -4.08
C THR A 187 -11.10 -9.24 -5.58
N ALA A 188 -10.48 -8.27 -6.26
CA ALA A 188 -10.57 -8.15 -7.71
C ALA A 188 -10.04 -9.41 -8.43
N ALA A 189 -8.92 -9.97 -7.95
CA ALA A 189 -8.34 -11.18 -8.53
C ALA A 189 -9.26 -12.40 -8.36
N ARG A 190 -9.89 -12.55 -7.19
CA ARG A 190 -10.88 -13.64 -6.96
C ARG A 190 -12.09 -13.49 -7.86
N GLU A 191 -12.61 -12.27 -8.03
CA GLU A 191 -13.76 -12.01 -8.90
C GLU A 191 -13.41 -12.26 -10.37
N VAL A 192 -12.25 -11.78 -10.84
CA VAL A 192 -11.77 -12.04 -12.21
C VAL A 192 -11.62 -13.53 -12.44
N ALA A 193 -10.97 -14.24 -11.52
CA ALA A 193 -10.77 -15.69 -11.63
C ALA A 193 -12.10 -16.45 -11.57
N GLY A 194 -13.02 -16.06 -10.69
CA GLY A 194 -14.34 -16.65 -10.57
C GLY A 194 -15.18 -16.48 -11.84
N LYS A 195 -15.21 -15.26 -12.39
CA LYS A 195 -15.94 -14.98 -13.63
C LYS A 195 -15.34 -15.67 -14.85
N LEU A 196 -14.02 -15.74 -14.99
CA LEU A 196 -13.38 -16.49 -16.06
C LEU A 196 -13.77 -17.97 -16.02
N ARG A 197 -13.87 -18.58 -14.82
CA ARG A 197 -14.35 -19.96 -14.67
C ARG A 197 -15.83 -20.12 -15.07
N ILE A 198 -16.67 -19.16 -14.71
CA ILE A 198 -18.09 -19.13 -15.10
C ILE A 198 -18.22 -19.02 -16.63
N PHE A 199 -17.34 -18.29 -17.30
CA PHE A 199 -17.28 -18.19 -18.77
C PHE A 199 -16.69 -19.41 -19.45
N GLY A 200 -16.34 -20.46 -18.69
CA GLY A 200 -15.85 -21.72 -19.24
C GLY A 200 -14.33 -21.73 -19.52
N TYR A 201 -13.54 -20.98 -18.75
CA TYR A 201 -12.09 -21.10 -18.78
C TYR A 201 -11.66 -22.52 -18.43
N LEU A 202 -10.91 -23.15 -19.32
CA LEU A 202 -10.35 -24.50 -19.14
C LEU A 202 -8.85 -24.43 -18.81
N PRO A 203 -8.32 -25.41 -18.02
CA PRO A 203 -6.89 -25.52 -17.82
C PRO A 203 -6.17 -25.75 -19.16
N GLY A 204 -5.44 -24.77 -19.62
CA GLY A 204 -4.80 -24.77 -20.95
C GLY A 204 -5.16 -23.58 -21.81
N ASP A 205 -6.30 -22.93 -21.54
CA ASP A 205 -6.64 -21.67 -22.19
C ASP A 205 -5.66 -20.57 -21.75
N CYS A 206 -5.44 -19.59 -22.63
CA CYS A 206 -4.70 -18.39 -22.26
C CYS A 206 -5.64 -17.18 -22.14
N VAL A 207 -5.22 -16.24 -21.28
CA VAL A 207 -5.89 -14.96 -21.09
C VAL A 207 -4.93 -13.85 -21.48
N ARG A 208 -5.33 -12.98 -22.38
CA ARG A 208 -4.57 -11.76 -22.72
C ARG A 208 -4.83 -10.70 -21.66
N SER A 209 -3.77 -10.04 -21.22
CA SER A 209 -3.87 -8.93 -20.27
C SER A 209 -3.60 -7.60 -20.96
N ASP A 210 -4.52 -6.66 -20.84
CA ASP A 210 -4.34 -5.32 -21.36
C ASP A 210 -4.42 -4.28 -20.24
N GLY A 211 -3.29 -3.60 -19.98
CA GLY A 211 -3.20 -2.58 -18.93
C GLY A 211 -3.34 -3.06 -17.48
N LEU A 212 -3.29 -4.36 -17.21
CA LEU A 212 -3.43 -4.91 -15.86
C LEU A 212 -2.18 -4.69 -15.01
N PRO A 213 -2.32 -4.29 -13.74
CA PRO A 213 -1.19 -4.20 -12.82
C PRO A 213 -0.58 -5.58 -12.56
N LEU A 214 0.74 -5.60 -12.41
CA LEU A 214 1.51 -6.85 -12.23
C LEU A 214 1.06 -7.64 -11.00
N SER A 215 0.68 -6.96 -9.92
CA SER A 215 0.14 -7.56 -8.69
C SER A 215 -1.14 -8.34 -8.95
N LEU A 216 -2.07 -7.79 -9.73
CA LEU A 216 -3.30 -8.47 -10.10
C LEU A 216 -3.02 -9.69 -10.98
N LYS A 217 -2.15 -9.53 -11.99
CA LYS A 217 -1.73 -10.66 -12.84
C LYS A 217 -1.15 -11.82 -12.01
N GLY A 218 -0.28 -11.50 -11.05
CA GLY A 218 0.31 -12.50 -10.16
C GLY A 218 -0.72 -13.24 -9.30
N LEU A 219 -1.70 -12.52 -8.73
CA LEU A 219 -2.75 -13.11 -7.91
C LEU A 219 -3.72 -13.98 -8.73
N VAL A 220 -4.08 -13.54 -9.93
CA VAL A 220 -4.94 -14.32 -10.84
C VAL A 220 -4.18 -15.55 -11.37
N ALA A 221 -2.89 -15.41 -11.67
CA ALA A 221 -2.04 -16.54 -12.07
C ALA A 221 -1.90 -17.60 -10.96
N TYR A 222 -1.82 -17.17 -9.70
CA TYR A 222 -1.83 -18.07 -8.54
C TYR A 222 -3.12 -18.90 -8.46
N SER A 223 -4.23 -18.39 -9.01
CA SER A 223 -5.50 -19.13 -9.13
C SER A 223 -5.51 -20.17 -10.27
N GLY A 224 -4.40 -20.38 -10.96
CA GLY A 224 -4.24 -21.34 -12.05
C GLY A 224 -4.58 -20.79 -13.44
N ILE A 225 -4.78 -19.49 -13.59
CA ILE A 225 -5.08 -18.84 -14.87
C ILE A 225 -3.77 -18.36 -15.51
N ARG A 226 -3.55 -18.74 -16.77
CA ARG A 226 -2.34 -18.38 -17.51
C ARG A 226 -2.56 -17.10 -18.31
N PHE A 227 -1.74 -16.09 -18.02
CA PHE A 227 -1.65 -14.90 -18.87
C PHE A 227 -0.63 -15.11 -20.00
N SER A 228 -0.99 -14.67 -21.19
CA SER A 228 -0.11 -14.68 -22.36
C SER A 228 -0.25 -13.36 -23.11
N ASP A 229 0.81 -12.90 -23.72
CA ASP A 229 0.79 -11.71 -24.58
C ASP A 229 0.41 -12.04 -26.03
N SER A 230 0.08 -13.32 -26.34
CA SER A 230 -0.35 -13.74 -27.68
C SER A 230 -1.72 -13.14 -28.02
N THR A 231 -1.89 -12.83 -29.31
CA THR A 231 -3.17 -12.32 -29.85
C THR A 231 -4.27 -13.37 -29.89
N ASP A 232 -3.90 -14.64 -29.87
CA ASP A 232 -4.81 -15.80 -30.06
C ASP A 232 -5.41 -16.33 -28.76
N CYS A 233 -5.39 -15.55 -27.67
CA CYS A 233 -5.99 -15.98 -26.42
C CYS A 233 -7.51 -15.91 -26.47
N ARG A 234 -8.17 -16.92 -25.86
CA ARG A 234 -9.63 -17.06 -25.81
C ARG A 234 -10.32 -15.96 -25.03
N TYR A 235 -9.66 -15.36 -24.07
CA TYR A 235 -10.19 -14.27 -23.24
C TYR A 235 -9.20 -13.12 -23.17
N THR A 236 -9.74 -11.90 -23.12
CA THR A 236 -8.96 -10.70 -22.86
C THR A 236 -9.51 -10.01 -21.61
N VAL A 237 -8.63 -9.71 -20.64
CA VAL A 237 -8.96 -8.91 -19.48
C VAL A 237 -8.30 -7.56 -19.63
N SER A 238 -9.10 -6.51 -19.72
CA SER A 238 -8.63 -5.14 -19.85
C SER A 238 -9.04 -4.30 -18.65
N ARG A 239 -8.20 -3.31 -18.32
CA ARG A 239 -8.50 -2.29 -17.33
C ARG A 239 -9.19 -1.12 -18.01
N ILE A 240 -10.29 -0.66 -17.46
CA ILE A 240 -10.97 0.57 -17.88
C ILE A 240 -10.68 1.65 -16.85
N GLY A 241 -10.22 2.81 -17.29
CA GLY A 241 -9.94 3.95 -16.44
C GLY A 241 -11.20 4.63 -15.89
N PRO A 242 -11.04 5.47 -14.85
CA PRO A 242 -12.15 6.24 -14.31
C PRO A 242 -12.73 7.17 -15.39
N GLY A 243 -14.04 7.08 -15.64
CA GLY A 243 -14.76 7.93 -16.60
C GLY A 243 -14.94 7.35 -17.99
N GLU A 244 -14.37 6.20 -18.32
CA GLU A 244 -14.68 5.51 -19.56
C GLU A 244 -16.03 4.76 -19.45
N PRO A 245 -16.91 4.86 -20.47
CA PRO A 245 -18.18 4.15 -20.46
C PRO A 245 -17.95 2.64 -20.49
N ILE A 246 -18.56 1.92 -19.55
CA ILE A 246 -18.56 0.46 -19.56
C ILE A 246 -19.46 0.01 -20.72
N PRO A 247 -18.94 -0.72 -21.71
CA PRO A 247 -19.76 -1.22 -22.80
C PRO A 247 -20.85 -2.15 -22.27
N ALA A 248 -22.07 -2.03 -22.77
CA ALA A 248 -23.27 -2.73 -22.27
C ALA A 248 -23.18 -4.27 -22.37
N ASP A 249 -22.35 -4.77 -23.27
CA ASP A 249 -22.09 -6.19 -23.53
C ASP A 249 -20.92 -6.78 -22.71
N LYS A 250 -20.36 -6.01 -21.78
CA LYS A 250 -19.19 -6.40 -21.01
C LYS A 250 -19.48 -6.45 -19.54
N ILE A 251 -18.95 -7.47 -18.89
CA ILE A 251 -19.07 -7.63 -17.46
C ILE A 251 -17.96 -6.82 -16.79
N GLY A 252 -18.33 -5.65 -16.28
CA GLY A 252 -17.48 -4.85 -15.42
C GLY A 252 -17.37 -5.48 -14.03
N ILE A 253 -16.15 -5.67 -13.56
CA ILE A 253 -15.87 -6.05 -12.17
C ILE A 253 -15.46 -4.76 -11.47
N PRO A 254 -16.29 -4.20 -10.59
CA PRO A 254 -15.93 -3.03 -9.83
C PRO A 254 -14.78 -3.41 -8.89
N THR A 255 -13.72 -2.63 -8.90
CA THR A 255 -12.71 -2.71 -7.85
C THR A 255 -13.06 -1.71 -6.77
N SER A 256 -12.92 -2.10 -5.53
CA SER A 256 -13.11 -1.23 -4.37
C SER A 256 -12.02 -0.15 -4.24
N TYR A 257 -11.29 0.16 -5.29
CA TYR A 257 -10.20 1.14 -5.24
C TYR A 257 -10.74 2.57 -5.13
N HIS A 258 -10.42 3.23 -4.04
CA HIS A 258 -11.06 4.45 -3.53
C HIS A 258 -10.82 5.76 -4.31
N ARG A 259 -9.97 5.80 -5.33
CA ARG A 259 -9.64 7.03 -6.07
C ARG A 259 -10.08 7.08 -7.53
N GLY A 260 -11.04 6.33 -7.87
CA GLY A 260 -11.63 6.25 -9.19
C GLY A 260 -11.99 4.80 -9.41
N SER A 261 -13.25 4.53 -9.58
CA SER A 261 -13.75 3.18 -9.88
C SER A 261 -12.99 2.62 -11.08
N GLU A 262 -11.97 1.85 -10.80
CA GLU A 262 -11.31 1.06 -11.82
C GLU A 262 -12.18 -0.16 -12.08
N PHE A 263 -12.46 -0.42 -13.33
CA PHE A 263 -13.23 -1.59 -13.72
C PHE A 263 -12.32 -2.52 -14.53
N TYR A 264 -12.41 -3.82 -14.25
CA TYR A 264 -11.82 -4.84 -15.10
C TYR A 264 -12.91 -5.45 -15.96
N VAL A 265 -12.66 -5.56 -17.24
CA VAL A 265 -13.62 -6.07 -18.21
C VAL A 265 -13.05 -7.33 -18.85
N ILE A 266 -13.84 -8.39 -18.82
CA ILE A 266 -13.52 -9.64 -19.49
C ILE A 266 -14.22 -9.64 -20.85
N ARG A 267 -13.45 -9.83 -21.92
CA ARG A 267 -13.94 -9.96 -23.29
C ARG A 267 -13.60 -11.35 -23.81
N PRO A 268 -14.47 -11.97 -24.63
CA PRO A 268 -14.03 -13.06 -25.48
C PRO A 268 -12.91 -12.56 -26.39
N GLY A 269 -11.83 -13.31 -26.53
CA GLY A 269 -10.74 -12.97 -27.45
C GLY A 269 -11.14 -13.21 -28.89
N ASP A 270 -10.36 -12.66 -29.82
CA ASP A 270 -10.63 -12.76 -31.26
C ASP A 270 -10.63 -14.21 -31.78
N ALA A 271 -10.04 -15.14 -31.04
CA ALA A 271 -9.98 -16.58 -31.34
C ALA A 271 -11.24 -17.38 -30.91
N SER A 272 -12.21 -16.77 -30.21
CA SER A 272 -13.44 -17.50 -29.90
C SER A 272 -14.36 -17.54 -31.10
N PRO A 273 -14.71 -18.72 -31.62
CA PRO A 273 -15.81 -18.82 -32.59
C PRO A 273 -17.08 -18.35 -31.86
N ILE A 274 -17.58 -17.20 -32.25
CA ILE A 274 -18.87 -16.71 -31.79
C ILE A 274 -19.89 -17.76 -32.24
N ASN A 275 -20.31 -18.63 -31.34
CA ASN A 275 -21.51 -19.42 -31.53
C ASN A 275 -22.71 -18.45 -31.48
N SER A 276 -22.94 -17.78 -32.61
CA SER A 276 -24.15 -17.03 -32.92
C SER A 276 -25.37 -17.96 -33.09
N GLY A 277 -25.44 -19.02 -32.30
CA GLY A 277 -26.43 -20.09 -32.39
C GLY A 277 -27.36 -20.23 -31.20
N THR A 278 -27.54 -19.20 -30.37
CA THR A 278 -28.61 -19.21 -29.37
C THR A 278 -29.31 -17.87 -29.33
N GLU A 279 -29.72 -17.38 -30.51
CA GLU A 279 -30.92 -16.56 -30.57
C GLU A 279 -32.10 -17.44 -30.17
N LEU A 280 -32.49 -17.27 -28.94
CA LEU A 280 -33.75 -17.76 -28.40
C LEU A 280 -34.88 -17.36 -29.32
N ASN A 281 -35.35 -18.35 -30.07
CA ASN A 281 -36.57 -18.36 -30.82
C ASN A 281 -37.76 -18.21 -29.85
N SER A 282 -38.00 -17.00 -29.37
CA SER A 282 -39.14 -16.66 -28.51
C SER A 282 -40.22 -15.91 -29.29
N ASN A 283 -40.27 -16.06 -30.64
CA ASN A 283 -41.26 -15.36 -31.44
C ASN A 283 -42.07 -16.32 -32.35
N ASN A 284 -42.58 -17.44 -31.79
CA ASN A 284 -43.55 -18.23 -32.57
C ASN A 284 -44.54 -18.96 -31.66
N ASN A 285 -45.34 -18.20 -30.90
CA ASN A 285 -46.59 -18.76 -30.38
C ASN A 285 -47.64 -17.66 -30.03
N ARG A 286 -47.94 -16.84 -31.05
CA ARG A 286 -49.14 -15.97 -31.00
C ARG A 286 -49.79 -15.86 -32.36
N LYS A 287 -50.22 -17.00 -32.91
CA LYS A 287 -51.22 -17.03 -34.00
C LYS A 287 -51.75 -18.45 -34.16
N SER A 288 -52.63 -18.85 -33.28
CA SER A 288 -53.75 -19.75 -33.60
C SER A 288 -54.60 -19.93 -32.38
N GLU A 289 -55.50 -19.01 -32.13
CA GLU A 289 -56.83 -19.31 -31.59
C GLU A 289 -57.72 -18.13 -31.94
N LYS A 290 -58.46 -18.39 -32.96
CA LYS A 290 -59.77 -17.87 -33.16
C LYS A 290 -60.70 -18.97 -32.87
#